data_980377043e5cea5ad4a7d45aa0461cb3
#
_entry.id   980377043e5cea5ad4a7d45aa0461cb3
#
_cell.length_a   1.000
_cell.length_b   1.000
_cell.length_c   1.000
_cell.angle_alpha   90.00
_cell.angle_beta   90.00
_cell.angle_gamma   90.00
#
_symmetry.space_group_name_H-M   'P 1'
#
loop_
_entity.id
_entity.type
_entity.pdbx_description
1 polymer ?
#
loop_
_entity_poly.entity_id
_entity_poly.type
_entity_poly.pdbx_seq_one_letter_code
_entity_poly.pdbx_strand_id
1 'polypeptide(L)'
;MIFIGYLDLVLFALCAFTVVYLLIYAIAATVKRTDKYSESRIKHRFAILIPAYKDDEYVFYAIRSFLQQDYPIDCFDIIVISDHLKSETNRQLAQLPIILLKANFKKSSKTKSIKAAMSQLADSQYDIALLMNADNVVEKNFLNEINNTYASGSNAIQSHRIHKDRPNNIIVLDAVADEINNSILRAGHVTFGLSASLNGSGTAIDFNWLKENIRKL
;
A
#
# COMPACT_ATOMS: atom_id res chain seq x y z
N MET A 1 36.72 9.76 -34.50
CA MET A 1 37.27 8.93 -33.41
C MET A 1 37.25 9.61 -32.05
N ILE A 2 37.69 10.85 -31.88
CA ILE A 2 37.71 11.55 -30.56
C ILE A 2 36.31 11.67 -29.96
N PHE A 3 35.27 12.03 -30.72
CA PHE A 3 33.89 12.19 -30.26
C PHE A 3 33.29 10.86 -29.72
N ILE A 4 33.59 9.75 -30.38
CA ILE A 4 33.14 8.40 -29.94
C ILE A 4 33.78 8.06 -28.57
N GLY A 5 35.06 8.36 -28.38
CA GLY A 5 35.75 8.11 -27.12
C GLY A 5 35.19 8.92 -25.96
N TYR A 6 34.75 10.18 -26.17
CA TYR A 6 34.06 10.96 -25.14
C TYR A 6 32.67 10.39 -24.82
N LEU A 7 31.91 9.93 -25.83
CA LEU A 7 30.63 9.30 -25.64
C LEU A 7 30.76 8.02 -24.82
N ASP A 8 31.73 7.17 -25.15
CA ASP A 8 31.98 5.93 -24.38
C ASP A 8 32.38 6.21 -22.93
N LEU A 9 33.22 7.24 -22.71
CA LEU A 9 33.61 7.64 -21.37
C LEU A 9 32.39 8.13 -20.54
N VAL A 10 31.50 8.93 -21.13
CA VAL A 10 30.27 9.40 -20.45
C VAL A 10 29.34 8.24 -20.15
N LEU A 11 29.13 7.33 -21.10
CA LEU A 11 28.31 6.14 -20.86
C LEU A 11 28.90 5.25 -19.76
N PHE A 12 30.19 5.02 -19.77
CA PHE A 12 30.89 4.27 -18.73
C PHE A 12 30.72 4.93 -17.35
N ALA A 13 30.91 6.25 -17.28
CA ALA A 13 30.77 7.00 -16.03
C ALA A 13 29.34 6.91 -15.48
N LEU A 14 28.31 7.02 -16.33
CA LEU A 14 26.90 6.86 -15.95
C LEU A 14 26.60 5.43 -15.45
N CYS A 15 27.09 4.41 -16.16
CA CYS A 15 26.94 3.02 -15.72
C CYS A 15 27.63 2.77 -14.39
N ALA A 16 28.88 3.22 -14.25
CA ALA A 16 29.66 3.07 -13.02
C ALA A 16 28.95 3.77 -11.83
N PHE A 17 28.46 4.99 -12.05
CA PHE A 17 27.68 5.72 -11.04
C PHE A 17 26.43 4.94 -10.63
N THR A 18 25.66 4.41 -11.58
CA THR A 18 24.44 3.63 -11.31
C THR A 18 24.77 2.37 -10.50
N VAL A 19 25.82 1.65 -10.87
CA VAL A 19 26.26 0.43 -10.15
C VAL A 19 26.67 0.76 -8.71
N VAL A 20 27.47 1.80 -8.53
CA VAL A 20 27.90 2.24 -7.18
C VAL A 20 26.70 2.70 -6.35
N TYR A 21 25.78 3.45 -6.94
CA TYR A 21 24.53 3.87 -6.30
C TYR A 21 23.73 2.66 -5.80
N LEU A 22 23.43 1.70 -6.67
CA LEU A 22 22.68 0.49 -6.30
C LEU A 22 23.41 -0.34 -5.25
N LEU A 23 24.75 -0.45 -5.32
CA LEU A 23 25.55 -1.19 -4.37
C LEU A 23 25.46 -0.58 -2.96
N ILE A 24 25.55 0.74 -2.84
CA ILE A 24 25.44 1.45 -1.56
C ILE A 24 24.09 1.16 -0.91
N TYR A 25 22.98 1.27 -1.68
CA TYR A 25 21.64 1.01 -1.16
C TYR A 25 21.37 -0.48 -0.89
N ALA A 26 21.96 -1.38 -1.67
CA ALA A 26 21.89 -2.80 -1.43
C ALA A 26 22.58 -3.17 -0.09
N ILE A 27 23.77 -2.60 0.17
CA ILE A 27 24.47 -2.78 1.45
C ILE A 27 23.65 -2.16 2.60
N ALA A 28 23.13 -0.96 2.42
CA ALA A 28 22.28 -0.30 3.43
C ALA A 28 21.04 -1.13 3.77
N ALA A 29 20.43 -1.80 2.79
CA ALA A 29 19.27 -2.67 2.98
C ALA A 29 19.59 -3.92 3.82
N THR A 30 20.86 -4.36 3.89
CA THR A 30 21.26 -5.51 4.72
C THR A 30 21.37 -5.13 6.20
N VAL A 31 21.48 -3.84 6.50
CA VAL A 31 21.43 -3.35 7.88
C VAL A 31 19.99 -3.51 8.37
N LYS A 32 19.69 -4.65 8.99
CA LYS A 32 18.37 -4.91 9.58
C LYS A 32 18.06 -3.81 10.59
N ARG A 33 17.20 -2.88 10.22
CA ARG A 33 16.43 -2.11 11.20
C ARG A 33 15.44 -3.07 11.83
N THR A 34 15.79 -3.59 13.00
CA THR A 34 14.87 -4.31 13.88
C THR A 34 13.99 -3.32 14.64
N ASP A 35 13.51 -2.31 13.97
CA ASP A 35 12.56 -1.38 14.57
C ASP A 35 11.21 -2.10 14.71
N LYS A 36 11.15 -3.04 15.67
CA LYS A 36 9.87 -3.38 16.27
C LYS A 36 9.45 -2.12 17.01
N TYR A 37 8.57 -1.36 16.38
CA TYR A 37 7.95 -0.23 17.05
C TYR A 37 7.30 -0.74 18.34
N SER A 38 7.52 -0.03 19.44
CA SER A 38 6.94 -0.41 20.72
C SER A 38 5.41 -0.44 20.59
N GLU A 39 4.79 -1.40 21.25
CA GLU A 39 3.35 -1.54 21.23
C GLU A 39 2.68 -0.27 21.79
N SER A 40 1.86 0.36 20.97
CA SER A 40 1.13 1.56 21.34
C SER A 40 -0.10 1.19 22.19
N ARG A 41 -0.29 1.92 23.28
CA ARG A 41 -1.51 1.83 24.10
C ARG A 41 -2.69 2.53 23.42
N ILE A 42 -2.43 3.46 22.51
CA ILE A 42 -3.45 4.19 21.76
C ILE A 42 -3.83 3.35 20.54
N LYS A 43 -5.10 3.05 20.38
CA LYS A 43 -5.63 2.40 19.18
C LYS A 43 -6.27 3.45 18.28
N HIS A 44 -5.58 3.79 17.18
CA HIS A 44 -6.06 4.75 16.20
C HIS A 44 -7.18 4.15 15.33
N ARG A 45 -8.01 5.00 14.81
CA ARG A 45 -9.16 4.58 14.00
C ARG A 45 -8.81 4.54 12.51
N PHE A 46 -9.08 3.39 11.86
CA PHE A 46 -8.77 3.16 10.46
C PHE A 46 -9.98 3.30 9.53
N ALA A 47 -9.80 3.98 8.40
CA ALA A 47 -10.63 3.84 7.21
C ALA A 47 -9.92 2.91 6.22
N ILE A 48 -10.36 1.67 6.08
CA ILE A 48 -9.78 0.68 5.16
C ILE A 48 -10.48 0.80 3.81
N LEU A 49 -9.82 1.40 2.83
CA LEU A 49 -10.37 1.70 1.51
C LEU A 49 -10.01 0.60 0.52
N ILE A 50 -11.01 -0.13 0.05
CA ILE A 50 -10.86 -1.25 -0.90
C ILE A 50 -11.59 -0.92 -2.21
N PRO A 51 -10.93 -0.27 -3.19
CA PRO A 51 -11.48 -0.12 -4.53
C PRO A 51 -11.57 -1.49 -5.21
N ALA A 52 -12.78 -1.90 -5.58
CA ALA A 52 -13.05 -3.17 -6.25
C ALA A 52 -13.66 -2.89 -7.64
N TYR A 53 -12.87 -3.14 -8.71
CA TYR A 53 -13.28 -2.99 -10.09
C TYR A 53 -13.34 -4.34 -10.78
N LYS A 54 -14.55 -4.88 -10.99
CA LYS A 54 -14.76 -6.22 -11.58
C LYS A 54 -14.08 -7.37 -10.81
N ASP A 55 -13.75 -7.16 -9.53
CA ASP A 55 -13.05 -8.11 -8.66
C ASP A 55 -14.05 -8.92 -7.82
N ASP A 56 -15.05 -9.50 -8.48
CA ASP A 56 -16.17 -10.20 -7.83
C ASP A 56 -15.75 -11.37 -6.94
N GLU A 57 -14.66 -12.03 -7.27
CA GLU A 57 -14.17 -13.23 -6.57
C GLU A 57 -13.25 -12.86 -5.39
N TYR A 58 -12.31 -11.93 -5.62
CA TYR A 58 -11.20 -11.65 -4.69
C TYR A 58 -11.60 -10.74 -3.53
N VAL A 59 -12.58 -9.85 -3.73
CA VAL A 59 -12.99 -8.86 -2.72
C VAL A 59 -13.39 -9.49 -1.38
N PHE A 60 -13.98 -10.68 -1.39
CA PHE A 60 -14.38 -11.38 -0.18
C PHE A 60 -13.21 -11.89 0.65
N TYR A 61 -12.10 -12.29 0.01
CA TYR A 61 -10.90 -12.72 0.72
C TYR A 61 -10.23 -11.55 1.44
N ALA A 62 -10.15 -10.39 0.79
CA ALA A 62 -9.64 -9.17 1.40
C ALA A 62 -10.48 -8.80 2.63
N ILE A 63 -11.81 -8.71 2.50
CA ILE A 63 -12.73 -8.37 3.60
C ILE A 63 -12.58 -9.35 4.76
N ARG A 64 -12.57 -10.66 4.49
CA ARG A 64 -12.42 -11.69 5.55
C ARG A 64 -11.13 -11.53 6.33
N SER A 65 -10.01 -11.19 5.67
CA SER A 65 -8.73 -10.99 6.34
C SER A 65 -8.75 -9.79 7.28
N PHE A 66 -9.53 -8.75 6.96
CA PHE A 66 -9.71 -7.60 7.85
C PHE A 66 -10.69 -7.90 8.99
N LEU A 67 -11.74 -8.66 8.76
CA LEU A 67 -12.66 -9.08 9.83
C LEU A 67 -12.02 -10.03 10.85
N GLN A 68 -10.84 -10.61 10.54
CA GLN A 68 -10.07 -11.50 11.40
C GLN A 68 -8.87 -10.82 12.07
N GLN A 69 -8.80 -9.48 12.06
CA GLN A 69 -7.71 -8.75 12.67
C GLN A 69 -7.75 -8.83 14.20
N ASP A 70 -6.58 -8.96 14.80
CA ASP A 70 -6.39 -8.82 16.26
C ASP A 70 -6.36 -7.32 16.63
N TYR A 71 -7.42 -6.58 16.28
CA TYR A 71 -7.58 -5.16 16.50
C TYR A 71 -9.03 -4.86 16.92
N PRO A 72 -9.28 -3.88 17.82
CA PRO A 72 -10.65 -3.59 18.27
C PRO A 72 -11.57 -3.27 17.08
N ILE A 73 -12.69 -3.98 17.00
CA ILE A 73 -13.62 -3.90 15.85
C ILE A 73 -14.26 -2.52 15.68
N ASP A 74 -14.38 -1.77 16.76
CA ASP A 74 -14.87 -0.39 16.80
C ASP A 74 -13.83 0.65 16.38
N CYS A 75 -12.57 0.23 16.19
CA CYS A 75 -11.46 1.07 15.76
C CYS A 75 -11.14 0.96 14.28
N PHE A 76 -11.94 0.30 13.46
CA PHE A 76 -11.78 0.32 12.01
C PHE A 76 -13.10 0.09 11.27
N ASP A 77 -13.20 0.70 10.10
CA ASP A 77 -14.28 0.45 9.16
C ASP A 77 -13.71 -0.03 7.82
N ILE A 78 -14.31 -1.09 7.26
CA ILE A 78 -13.96 -1.61 5.93
C ILE A 78 -14.88 -0.94 4.92
N ILE A 79 -14.31 -0.14 4.03
CA ILE A 79 -15.03 0.66 3.05
C ILE A 79 -14.75 0.10 1.66
N VAL A 80 -15.70 -0.65 1.11
CA VAL A 80 -15.60 -1.24 -0.23
C VAL A 80 -16.21 -0.29 -1.25
N ILE A 81 -15.42 0.12 -2.23
CA ILE A 81 -15.88 0.93 -3.35
C ILE A 81 -16.14 -0.01 -4.53
N SER A 82 -17.39 -0.41 -4.68
CA SER A 82 -17.85 -1.30 -5.73
C SER A 82 -18.00 -0.54 -7.04
N ASP A 83 -17.12 -0.81 -8.00
CA ASP A 83 -17.17 -0.24 -9.34
C ASP A 83 -17.30 -1.37 -10.37
N HIS A 84 -18.46 -1.46 -11.04
CA HIS A 84 -18.80 -2.51 -12.01
C HIS A 84 -18.76 -3.95 -11.45
N LEU A 85 -18.99 -4.15 -10.14
CA LEU A 85 -19.24 -5.48 -9.59
C LEU A 85 -20.65 -5.96 -9.96
N LYS A 86 -20.83 -7.28 -10.03
CA LYS A 86 -22.12 -7.91 -10.31
C LYS A 86 -23.15 -7.55 -9.23
N SER A 87 -24.43 -7.50 -9.62
CA SER A 87 -25.53 -7.24 -8.68
C SER A 87 -25.58 -8.27 -7.54
N GLU A 88 -25.27 -9.53 -7.85
CA GLU A 88 -25.19 -10.61 -6.86
C GLU A 88 -24.09 -10.37 -5.84
N THR A 89 -22.88 -10.02 -6.29
CA THR A 89 -21.75 -9.67 -5.43
C THR A 89 -22.11 -8.49 -4.53
N ASN A 90 -22.72 -7.45 -5.07
CA ASN A 90 -23.15 -6.29 -4.27
C ASN A 90 -24.20 -6.67 -3.22
N ARG A 91 -25.11 -7.62 -3.52
CA ARG A 91 -26.09 -8.09 -2.55
C ARG A 91 -25.45 -8.85 -1.40
N GLN A 92 -24.46 -9.69 -1.71
CA GLN A 92 -23.72 -10.43 -0.69
C GLN A 92 -22.84 -9.50 0.17
N LEU A 93 -22.17 -8.52 -0.44
CA LEU A 93 -21.38 -7.51 0.27
C LEU A 93 -22.24 -6.68 1.24
N ALA A 94 -23.47 -6.35 0.87
CA ALA A 94 -24.39 -5.60 1.71
C ALA A 94 -24.83 -6.36 3.01
N GLN A 95 -24.57 -7.65 3.10
CA GLN A 95 -24.84 -8.47 4.29
C GLN A 95 -23.66 -8.54 5.26
N LEU A 96 -22.50 -8.02 4.86
CA LEU A 96 -21.29 -8.00 5.69
C LEU A 96 -21.24 -6.71 6.54
N PRO A 97 -20.53 -6.71 7.67
CA PRO A 97 -20.32 -5.52 8.49
C PRO A 97 -19.30 -4.58 7.86
N ILE A 98 -19.65 -3.99 6.73
CA ILE A 98 -18.83 -3.09 5.93
C ILE A 98 -19.62 -1.88 5.45
N ILE A 99 -18.92 -0.83 5.04
CA ILE A 99 -19.50 0.30 4.32
C ILE A 99 -19.36 0.04 2.82
N LEU A 100 -20.48 -0.19 2.13
CA LEU A 100 -20.49 -0.43 0.69
C LEU A 100 -20.85 0.85 -0.07
N LEU A 101 -19.87 1.40 -0.79
CA LEU A 101 -20.04 2.55 -1.67
C LEU A 101 -20.16 2.07 -3.12
N LYS A 102 -21.33 2.26 -3.75
CA LYS A 102 -21.51 1.90 -5.15
C LYS A 102 -21.07 3.04 -6.04
N ALA A 103 -20.19 2.74 -6.98
CA ALA A 103 -19.70 3.63 -8.02
C ALA A 103 -19.96 3.00 -9.40
N ASN A 104 -20.13 3.84 -10.42
CA ASN A 104 -20.27 3.41 -11.81
C ASN A 104 -19.60 4.45 -12.71
N PHE A 105 -18.27 4.40 -12.79
CA PHE A 105 -17.51 5.37 -13.56
C PHE A 105 -17.47 4.96 -15.04
N LYS A 106 -17.73 5.89 -15.96
CA LYS A 106 -17.55 5.67 -17.41
C LYS A 106 -16.10 5.26 -17.74
N LYS A 107 -15.14 5.77 -16.99
CA LYS A 107 -13.72 5.44 -17.06
C LYS A 107 -13.20 5.27 -15.65
N SER A 108 -13.13 4.00 -15.24
CA SER A 108 -12.72 3.61 -13.88
C SER A 108 -11.25 3.88 -13.62
N SER A 109 -10.93 4.30 -12.40
CA SER A 109 -9.55 4.35 -11.90
C SER A 109 -9.55 4.26 -10.38
N LYS A 110 -8.49 3.69 -9.81
CA LYS A 110 -8.30 3.58 -8.35
C LYS A 110 -8.41 4.95 -7.66
N THR A 111 -7.79 5.98 -8.23
CA THR A 111 -7.83 7.35 -7.70
C THR A 111 -9.26 7.89 -7.63
N LYS A 112 -10.08 7.68 -8.67
CA LYS A 112 -11.49 8.11 -8.66
C LYS A 112 -12.29 7.42 -7.58
N SER A 113 -12.10 6.11 -7.40
CA SER A 113 -12.77 5.34 -6.36
C SER A 113 -12.40 5.86 -4.96
N ILE A 114 -11.10 6.07 -4.70
CA ILE A 114 -10.63 6.60 -3.43
C ILE A 114 -11.17 8.03 -3.21
N LYS A 115 -11.13 8.90 -4.23
CA LYS A 115 -11.66 10.26 -4.14
C LYS A 115 -13.16 10.26 -3.82
N ALA A 116 -13.94 9.39 -4.45
CA ALA A 116 -15.37 9.24 -4.18
C ALA A 116 -15.64 8.77 -2.75
N ALA A 117 -14.86 7.82 -2.23
CA ALA A 117 -14.95 7.38 -0.84
C ALA A 117 -14.61 8.52 0.13
N MET A 118 -13.45 9.16 -0.06
CA MET A 118 -12.99 10.25 0.81
C MET A 118 -13.94 11.45 0.83
N SER A 119 -14.70 11.69 -0.23
CA SER A 119 -15.72 12.76 -0.26
C SER A 119 -16.96 12.46 0.58
N GLN A 120 -17.23 11.19 0.87
CA GLN A 120 -18.38 10.75 1.67
C GLN A 120 -18.07 10.55 3.16
N LEU A 121 -16.80 10.43 3.50
CA LEU A 121 -16.35 10.29 4.89
C LEU A 121 -16.23 11.67 5.54
N ALA A 122 -16.65 11.78 6.81
CA ALA A 122 -16.53 13.04 7.56
C ALA A 122 -15.06 13.39 7.86
N ASP A 123 -14.78 14.67 8.05
CA ASP A 123 -13.46 15.13 8.48
C ASP A 123 -13.20 14.62 9.90
N SER A 124 -11.96 14.21 10.18
CA SER A 124 -11.53 13.72 11.50
C SER A 124 -12.32 12.54 12.05
N GLN A 125 -13.02 11.79 11.19
CA GLN A 125 -13.71 10.57 11.59
C GLN A 125 -12.73 9.41 11.85
N TYR A 126 -11.59 9.43 11.19
CA TYR A 126 -10.51 8.45 11.26
C TYR A 126 -9.17 9.13 11.43
N ASP A 127 -8.20 8.38 11.95
CA ASP A 127 -6.81 8.82 12.07
C ASP A 127 -6.00 8.38 10.85
N ILE A 128 -6.25 7.16 10.36
CA ILE A 128 -5.46 6.50 9.32
C ILE A 128 -6.36 6.07 8.16
N ALA A 129 -6.00 6.43 6.93
CA ALA A 129 -6.55 5.86 5.71
C ALA A 129 -5.61 4.75 5.21
N LEU A 130 -6.13 3.52 5.12
CA LEU A 130 -5.40 2.36 4.62
C LEU A 130 -5.91 2.01 3.22
N LEU A 131 -5.04 2.12 2.22
CA LEU A 131 -5.34 1.81 0.83
C LEU A 131 -4.99 0.36 0.52
N MET A 132 -5.99 -0.46 0.18
CA MET A 132 -5.80 -1.88 -0.15
C MET A 132 -6.39 -2.23 -1.50
N ASN A 133 -5.77 -3.19 -2.20
CA ASN A 133 -6.40 -3.80 -3.37
C ASN A 133 -7.39 -4.88 -2.94
N ALA A 134 -8.38 -5.14 -3.78
CA ALA A 134 -9.41 -6.15 -3.52
C ALA A 134 -8.87 -7.60 -3.55
N ASP A 135 -7.70 -7.83 -4.14
CA ASP A 135 -7.01 -9.13 -4.25
C ASP A 135 -5.97 -9.40 -3.15
N ASN A 136 -5.77 -8.45 -2.24
CA ASN A 136 -4.76 -8.59 -1.19
C ASN A 136 -5.37 -9.11 0.11
N VAL A 137 -4.65 -10.02 0.77
CA VAL A 137 -4.98 -10.61 2.07
C VAL A 137 -3.92 -10.17 3.08
N VAL A 138 -4.33 -9.87 4.28
CA VAL A 138 -3.44 -9.39 5.36
C VAL A 138 -3.35 -10.39 6.51
N GLU A 139 -2.22 -10.38 7.22
CA GLU A 139 -2.03 -11.16 8.43
C GLU A 139 -2.84 -10.60 9.60
N LYS A 140 -3.13 -11.42 10.63
CA LYS A 140 -3.99 -11.05 11.75
C LYS A 140 -3.50 -9.85 12.56
N ASN A 141 -2.19 -9.66 12.64
CA ASN A 141 -1.57 -8.57 13.41
C ASN A 141 -1.31 -7.30 12.58
N PHE A 142 -1.75 -7.27 11.33
CA PHE A 142 -1.41 -6.22 10.37
C PHE A 142 -1.81 -4.80 10.83
N LEU A 143 -3.02 -4.63 11.35
CA LEU A 143 -3.48 -3.32 11.84
C LEU A 143 -2.72 -2.87 13.09
N ASN A 144 -2.32 -3.79 13.99
CA ASN A 144 -1.49 -3.45 15.13
C ASN A 144 -0.10 -2.94 14.71
N GLU A 145 0.52 -3.57 13.72
CA GLU A 145 1.84 -3.15 13.24
C GLU A 145 1.79 -1.76 12.60
N ILE A 146 0.77 -1.48 11.79
CA ILE A 146 0.56 -0.14 11.23
C ILE A 146 0.28 0.88 12.35
N ASN A 147 -0.58 0.52 13.32
CA ASN A 147 -0.88 1.39 14.44
C ASN A 147 0.37 1.78 15.25
N ASN A 148 1.22 0.80 15.54
CA ASN A 148 2.46 1.03 16.29
C ASN A 148 3.43 1.93 15.50
N THR A 149 3.53 1.70 14.20
CA THR A 149 4.36 2.53 13.29
C THR A 149 3.83 3.95 13.20
N TYR A 150 2.52 4.14 13.07
CA TYR A 150 1.87 5.45 13.05
C TYR A 150 2.07 6.19 14.38
N ALA A 151 1.86 5.51 15.51
CA ALA A 151 2.07 6.06 16.85
C ALA A 151 3.53 6.48 17.12
N SER A 152 4.49 5.93 16.38
CA SER A 152 5.90 6.36 16.45
C SER A 152 6.19 7.67 15.69
N GLY A 153 5.18 8.27 15.03
CA GLY A 153 5.27 9.54 14.30
C GLY A 153 5.39 9.40 12.78
N SER A 154 5.15 8.21 12.23
CA SER A 154 5.18 7.98 10.78
C SER A 154 3.82 8.33 10.15
N ASN A 155 3.76 9.38 9.34
CA ASN A 155 2.51 9.82 8.69
C ASN A 155 2.17 9.08 7.39
N ALA A 156 3.12 8.33 6.82
CA ALA A 156 2.94 7.49 5.65
C ALA A 156 3.73 6.19 5.81
N ILE A 157 3.05 5.07 5.69
CA ILE A 157 3.58 3.74 5.97
C ILE A 157 3.30 2.86 4.75
N GLN A 158 4.31 2.17 4.24
CA GLN A 158 4.17 1.17 3.20
C GLN A 158 4.39 -0.21 3.78
N SER A 159 3.39 -1.07 3.72
CA SER A 159 3.54 -2.47 4.11
C SER A 159 4.36 -3.25 3.08
N HIS A 160 5.08 -4.26 3.56
CA HIS A 160 5.76 -5.22 2.70
C HIS A 160 4.74 -6.19 2.10
N ARG A 161 4.76 -6.35 0.79
CA ARG A 161 3.89 -7.25 0.05
C ARG A 161 4.66 -8.52 -0.31
N ILE A 162 4.07 -9.68 -0.01
CA ILE A 162 4.62 -11.00 -0.33
C ILE A 162 3.68 -11.70 -1.32
N HIS A 163 4.22 -12.25 -2.39
CA HIS A 163 3.48 -13.11 -3.30
C HIS A 163 3.33 -14.51 -2.68
N LYS A 164 2.09 -14.88 -2.35
CA LYS A 164 1.80 -16.14 -1.66
C LYS A 164 1.93 -17.35 -2.58
N ASP A 165 1.39 -17.25 -3.79
CA ASP A 165 1.43 -18.31 -4.79
C ASP A 165 2.42 -17.97 -5.90
N ARG A 166 3.27 -18.94 -6.27
CA ARG A 166 4.29 -18.83 -7.31
C ARG A 166 4.12 -19.92 -8.37
N PRO A 167 2.94 -20.00 -9.04
CA PRO A 167 2.63 -21.14 -9.92
C PRO A 167 3.41 -21.13 -11.24
N ASN A 168 4.04 -20.01 -11.63
CA ASN A 168 4.80 -19.93 -12.88
C ASN A 168 5.99 -18.95 -12.80
N ASN A 169 6.88 -19.02 -13.78
CA ASN A 169 8.13 -18.25 -13.83
C ASN A 169 7.89 -16.73 -13.89
N ILE A 170 6.79 -16.26 -14.46
CA ILE A 170 6.47 -14.83 -14.57
C ILE A 170 6.16 -14.27 -13.19
N ILE A 171 5.34 -14.97 -12.40
CA ILE A 171 5.02 -14.56 -11.01
C ILE A 171 6.27 -14.58 -10.12
N VAL A 172 7.18 -15.53 -10.35
CA VAL A 172 8.49 -15.56 -9.66
C VAL A 172 9.31 -14.32 -9.99
N LEU A 173 9.36 -13.92 -11.27
CA LEU A 173 10.09 -12.71 -11.71
C LEU A 173 9.48 -11.44 -11.09
N ASP A 174 8.15 -11.32 -11.08
CA ASP A 174 7.46 -10.19 -10.44
C ASP A 174 7.75 -10.16 -8.93
N ALA A 175 7.72 -11.31 -8.26
CA ALA A 175 8.04 -11.40 -6.83
C ALA A 175 9.49 -10.97 -6.53
N VAL A 176 10.44 -11.39 -7.37
CA VAL A 176 11.86 -10.98 -7.24
C VAL A 176 12.01 -9.48 -7.51
N ALA A 177 11.34 -8.94 -8.53
CA ALA A 177 11.39 -7.52 -8.83
C ALA A 177 10.80 -6.67 -7.68
N ASP A 178 9.67 -7.11 -7.10
CA ASP A 178 9.08 -6.45 -5.93
C ASP A 178 10.03 -6.50 -4.72
N GLU A 179 10.71 -7.62 -4.48
CA GLU A 179 11.66 -7.77 -3.36
C GLU A 179 12.91 -6.89 -3.54
N ILE A 180 13.45 -6.80 -4.76
CA ILE A 180 14.55 -5.90 -5.09
C ILE A 180 14.14 -4.45 -4.86
N ASN A 181 12.95 -4.05 -5.32
CA ASN A 181 12.42 -2.71 -5.11
C ASN A 181 12.22 -2.40 -3.62
N ASN A 182 11.66 -3.35 -2.85
CA ASN A 182 11.48 -3.19 -1.41
C ASN A 182 12.82 -3.06 -0.69
N SER A 183 13.78 -3.91 -1.02
CA SER A 183 15.09 -3.95 -0.38
C SER A 183 15.91 -2.69 -0.74
N ILE A 184 16.22 -2.49 -2.01
CA ILE A 184 17.15 -1.44 -2.45
C ILE A 184 16.49 -0.05 -2.42
N LEU A 185 15.32 0.11 -3.11
CA LEU A 185 14.73 1.42 -3.34
C LEU A 185 13.83 1.91 -2.21
N ARG A 186 13.52 1.06 -1.21
CA ARG A 186 12.74 1.46 -0.03
C ARG A 186 13.54 1.31 1.24
N ALA A 187 13.83 0.08 1.68
CA ALA A 187 14.56 -0.15 2.92
C ALA A 187 15.94 0.52 2.92
N GLY A 188 16.70 0.42 1.81
CA GLY A 188 17.99 1.08 1.66
C GLY A 188 17.88 2.61 1.78
N HIS A 189 16.88 3.25 1.14
CA HIS A 189 16.67 4.69 1.27
C HIS A 189 16.29 5.11 2.68
N VAL A 190 15.35 4.38 3.30
CA VAL A 190 14.90 4.66 4.68
C VAL A 190 16.06 4.53 5.69
N THR A 191 17.00 3.60 5.46
CA THR A 191 18.18 3.44 6.30
C THR A 191 19.04 4.71 6.34
N PHE A 192 19.09 5.48 5.24
CA PHE A 192 19.76 6.78 5.17
C PHE A 192 18.86 7.97 5.57
N GLY A 193 17.67 7.73 6.09
CA GLY A 193 16.71 8.80 6.44
C GLY A 193 16.06 9.46 5.24
N LEU A 194 16.13 8.86 4.05
CA LEU A 194 15.47 9.33 2.85
C LEU A 194 14.03 8.80 2.79
N SER A 195 13.19 9.47 2.00
CA SER A 195 11.82 9.01 1.75
C SER A 195 11.80 7.81 0.82
N ALA A 196 10.89 6.86 1.07
CA ALA A 196 10.62 5.73 0.20
C ALA A 196 9.38 5.98 -0.65
N SER A 197 9.33 5.36 -1.84
CA SER A 197 8.16 5.40 -2.70
C SER A 197 6.99 4.59 -2.12
N LEU A 198 5.77 5.10 -2.24
CA LEU A 198 4.54 4.40 -1.87
C LEU A 198 4.02 3.58 -3.07
N ASN A 199 3.53 2.38 -2.80
CA ASN A 199 3.12 1.41 -3.84
C ASN A 199 1.61 1.16 -3.83
N GLY A 200 0.78 2.16 -3.76
CA GLY A 200 -0.66 2.10 -4.01
C GLY A 200 -1.51 1.05 -3.28
N SER A 201 -0.96 -0.09 -2.83
CA SER A 201 -1.64 -1.10 -2.01
C SER A 201 -0.82 -1.40 -0.76
N GLY A 202 -1.50 -1.63 0.37
CA GLY A 202 -0.83 -1.75 1.67
C GLY A 202 -0.20 -0.44 2.13
N THR A 203 -0.75 0.69 1.68
CA THR A 203 -0.28 2.02 2.04
C THR A 203 -1.21 2.63 3.09
N ALA A 204 -0.68 2.93 4.26
CA ALA A 204 -1.39 3.67 5.30
C ALA A 204 -0.88 5.11 5.34
N ILE A 205 -1.79 6.07 5.40
CA ILE A 205 -1.51 7.51 5.35
C ILE A 205 -2.39 8.21 6.38
N ASP A 206 -1.91 9.28 7.00
CA ASP A 206 -2.75 10.15 7.81
C ASP A 206 -4.02 10.53 7.05
N PHE A 207 -5.17 10.31 7.69
CA PHE A 207 -6.47 10.44 7.04
C PHE A 207 -6.76 11.86 6.58
N ASN A 208 -6.49 12.85 7.42
CA ASN A 208 -6.79 14.25 7.10
C ASN A 208 -5.85 14.75 5.99
N TRP A 209 -4.57 14.38 6.07
CA TRP A 209 -3.61 14.72 5.02
C TRP A 209 -4.01 14.14 3.67
N LEU A 210 -4.42 12.85 3.62
CA LEU A 210 -4.89 12.24 2.38
C LEU A 210 -6.13 12.95 1.86
N LYS A 211 -7.07 13.28 2.72
CA LYS A 211 -8.34 13.92 2.36
C LYS A 211 -8.15 15.30 1.76
N GLU A 212 -7.25 16.09 2.30
CA GLU A 212 -6.91 17.42 1.78
C GLU A 212 -6.21 17.35 0.42
N ASN A 213 -5.29 16.40 0.26
CA ASN A 213 -4.46 16.34 -0.94
C ASN A 213 -5.12 15.59 -2.10
N ILE A 214 -5.94 14.57 -1.84
CA ILE A 214 -6.65 13.84 -2.90
C ILE A 214 -7.69 14.72 -3.63
N ARG A 215 -8.14 15.79 -3.02
CA ARG A 215 -9.04 16.78 -3.66
C ARG A 215 -8.34 17.58 -4.78
N LYS A 216 -7.01 17.68 -4.72
CA LYS A 216 -6.18 18.42 -5.68
C LYS A 216 -5.81 17.58 -6.91
N LEU A 217 -5.99 16.25 -6.86
CA LEU A 217 -5.78 15.30 -7.95
C LEU A 217 -7.08 15.10 -8.76
#